data_cdd6faf068cbb8c835439080831e115c
#
_entry.id   cdd6faf068cbb8c835439080831e115c
#
_cell.length_a   1.000
_cell.length_b   1.000
_cell.length_c   1.000
_cell.angle_alpha   90.00
_cell.angle_beta   90.00
_cell.angle_gamma   90.00
#
_symmetry.space_group_name_H-M   'P 1'
#
loop_
_entity.id
_entity.type
_entity.pdbx_description
1 polymer ?
#
loop_
_entity_poly.entity_id
_entity_poly.type
_entity_poly.pdbx_seq_one_letter_code
_entity_poly.pdbx_strand_id
1 'polypeptide(L)'
;MPTPELYLIDGSAYIYRAYHAIRPLSTSRGLPTHAVFGFLSILRRLLRERSPGYLAVAFDTRGPVFRHRLYDQYKANLPPMPEDLAVQIPYIRESVAAHRILVLEHDDQEADDLIASVTARMTGQGCRVVVVSGDKDLLQLVSADVTLWDPMNDRVMDEAAVTEKYGLPPGQLLDYFALTGDSSDNIPGVPGIGPKSAQKLIGEHHTLENLYQAAPGMKQSKAIRQLLDLREQAFLSRDLVRLNHAAEVPAEIERYRVQEPDIDRLRTLYTELEFHSLLKEDLPAPRIDTSRFHLVHDTAGLDRLAERLAGID
;
A
#
# COMPACT_ATOMS: atom_id res chain seq x y z
N MET A 1 -27.09 -10.09 6.79
CA MET A 1 -26.35 -9.62 5.60
C MET A 1 -24.92 -10.12 5.75
N PRO A 2 -24.17 -10.40 4.68
CA PRO A 2 -22.77 -10.76 4.83
C PRO A 2 -22.02 -9.59 5.45
N THR A 3 -21.02 -9.89 6.29
CA THR A 3 -20.14 -8.89 6.90
C THR A 3 -19.43 -8.12 5.80
N PRO A 4 -19.47 -6.78 5.79
CA PRO A 4 -18.73 -5.98 4.82
C PRO A 4 -17.22 -6.27 4.91
N GLU A 5 -16.55 -6.32 3.76
CA GLU A 5 -15.11 -6.52 3.69
C GLU A 5 -14.47 -5.34 2.95
N LEU A 6 -13.55 -4.65 3.62
CA LEU A 6 -12.82 -3.50 3.11
C LEU A 6 -11.37 -3.90 2.77
N TYR A 7 -10.92 -3.52 1.59
CA TYR A 7 -9.53 -3.68 1.16
C TYR A 7 -8.79 -2.33 1.29
N LEU A 8 -7.62 -2.35 1.91
CA LEU A 8 -6.77 -1.17 2.08
C LEU A 8 -5.40 -1.44 1.46
N ILE A 9 -5.10 -0.75 0.36
CA ILE A 9 -3.82 -0.90 -0.33
C ILE A 9 -2.82 0.10 0.27
N ASP A 10 -1.68 -0.41 0.67
CA ASP A 10 -0.48 0.36 0.94
C ASP A 10 0.15 0.78 -0.40
N GLY A 11 -0.27 1.93 -0.89
CA GLY A 11 0.11 2.43 -2.21
C GLY A 11 1.58 2.80 -2.29
N SER A 12 2.12 3.40 -1.24
CA SER A 12 3.53 3.80 -1.18
C SER A 12 4.47 2.61 -1.25
N ALA A 13 4.23 1.57 -0.45
CA ALA A 13 5.04 0.36 -0.49
C ALA A 13 4.98 -0.32 -1.87
N TYR A 14 3.78 -0.39 -2.48
CA TYR A 14 3.65 -1.02 -3.80
C TYR A 14 4.25 -0.21 -4.94
N ILE A 15 4.31 1.11 -4.85
CA ILE A 15 5.04 1.95 -5.80
C ILE A 15 6.52 1.54 -5.82
N TYR A 16 7.18 1.53 -4.66
CA TYR A 16 8.60 1.15 -4.57
C TYR A 16 8.84 -0.32 -4.95
N ARG A 17 7.98 -1.23 -4.50
CA ARG A 17 8.08 -2.65 -4.86
C ARG A 17 7.92 -2.87 -6.35
N ALA A 18 6.96 -2.22 -7.00
CA ALA A 18 6.77 -2.28 -8.45
C ALA A 18 7.98 -1.73 -9.20
N TYR A 19 8.51 -0.59 -8.76
CA TYR A 19 9.70 0.02 -9.33
C TYR A 19 10.92 -0.92 -9.33
N HIS A 20 11.15 -1.61 -8.22
CA HIS A 20 12.31 -2.51 -8.10
C HIS A 20 12.07 -3.92 -8.70
N ALA A 21 10.84 -4.38 -8.79
CA ALA A 21 10.52 -5.73 -9.27
C ALA A 21 10.37 -5.82 -10.79
N ILE A 22 9.97 -4.74 -11.45
CA ILE A 22 9.72 -4.71 -12.90
C ILE A 22 10.96 -4.23 -13.63
N ARG A 23 11.31 -4.92 -14.72
CA ARG A 23 12.39 -4.43 -15.60
C ARG A 23 12.05 -3.04 -16.11
N PRO A 24 13.05 -2.17 -16.30
CA PRO A 24 12.82 -0.85 -16.87
C PRO A 24 12.01 -0.92 -18.15
N LEU A 25 10.87 -0.24 -18.16
CA LEU A 25 9.99 -0.04 -19.31
C LEU A 25 9.86 1.47 -19.55
N SER A 26 9.78 1.86 -20.80
CA SER A 26 9.52 3.24 -21.19
C SER A 26 8.67 3.29 -22.45
N THR A 27 7.98 4.41 -22.64
CA THR A 27 7.31 4.71 -23.92
C THR A 27 8.33 4.92 -25.04
N SER A 28 7.86 4.92 -26.28
CA SER A 28 8.67 5.25 -27.46
C SER A 28 9.33 6.64 -27.39
N ARG A 29 8.79 7.54 -26.54
CA ARG A 29 9.31 8.89 -26.26
C ARG A 29 10.24 8.96 -25.06
N GLY A 30 10.57 7.82 -24.43
CA GLY A 30 11.50 7.71 -23.31
C GLY A 30 10.90 7.97 -21.92
N LEU A 31 9.59 8.11 -21.78
CA LEU A 31 8.94 8.23 -20.46
C LEU A 31 9.02 6.88 -19.73
N PRO A 32 9.63 6.79 -18.53
CA PRO A 32 9.68 5.56 -17.76
C PRO A 32 8.27 5.19 -17.26
N THR A 33 7.90 3.90 -17.35
CA THR A 33 6.52 3.43 -17.07
C THR A 33 6.45 2.17 -16.23
N HIS A 34 7.57 1.55 -15.86
CA HIS A 34 7.60 0.26 -15.19
C HIS A 34 6.93 0.25 -13.80
N ALA A 35 7.10 1.32 -13.01
CA ALA A 35 6.43 1.42 -11.71
C ALA A 35 4.91 1.56 -11.87
N VAL A 36 4.45 2.36 -12.86
CA VAL A 36 3.01 2.49 -13.17
C VAL A 36 2.44 1.13 -13.59
N PHE A 37 3.14 0.43 -14.51
CA PHE A 37 2.70 -0.87 -14.99
C PHE A 37 2.61 -1.91 -13.85
N GLY A 38 3.63 -1.94 -12.99
CA GLY A 38 3.65 -2.86 -11.85
C GLY A 38 2.55 -2.56 -10.82
N PHE A 39 2.35 -1.29 -10.48
CA PHE A 39 1.27 -0.87 -9.59
C PHE A 39 -0.11 -1.23 -10.15
N LEU A 40 -0.36 -0.89 -11.43
CA LEU A 40 -1.60 -1.27 -12.11
C LEU A 40 -1.81 -2.79 -12.16
N SER A 41 -0.75 -3.56 -12.34
CA SER A 41 -0.84 -5.03 -12.35
C SER A 41 -1.32 -5.57 -11.01
N ILE A 42 -0.87 -5.00 -9.88
CA ILE A 42 -1.32 -5.36 -8.53
C ILE A 42 -2.78 -4.94 -8.32
N LEU A 43 -3.13 -3.69 -8.67
CA LEU A 43 -4.49 -3.19 -8.55
C LEU A 43 -5.49 -4.03 -9.36
N ARG A 44 -5.16 -4.33 -10.61
CA ARG A 44 -5.97 -5.19 -11.50
C ARG A 44 -6.13 -6.60 -10.95
N ARG A 45 -5.04 -7.18 -10.42
CA ARG A 45 -5.08 -8.49 -9.78
C ARG A 45 -6.09 -8.50 -8.63
N LEU A 46 -6.03 -7.49 -7.75
CA LEU A 46 -6.97 -7.34 -6.63
C LEU A 46 -8.41 -7.21 -7.14
N LEU A 47 -8.66 -6.29 -8.05
CA LEU A 47 -10.01 -6.05 -8.59
C LEU A 47 -10.60 -7.32 -9.23
N ARG A 48 -9.80 -8.08 -9.96
CA ARG A 48 -10.25 -9.30 -10.66
C ARG A 48 -10.42 -10.48 -9.71
N GLU A 49 -9.44 -10.73 -8.81
CA GLU A 49 -9.42 -11.94 -7.98
C GLU A 49 -10.28 -11.80 -6.72
N ARG A 50 -10.41 -10.60 -6.18
CA ARG A 50 -11.14 -10.35 -4.94
C ARG A 50 -12.48 -9.65 -5.14
N SER A 51 -12.67 -8.96 -6.27
CA SER A 51 -13.90 -8.21 -6.58
C SER A 51 -14.41 -7.40 -5.38
N PRO A 52 -13.57 -6.50 -4.79
CA PRO A 52 -13.89 -5.81 -3.55
C PRO A 52 -15.11 -4.90 -3.71
N GLY A 53 -16.03 -4.93 -2.74
CA GLY A 53 -17.11 -3.96 -2.66
C GLY A 53 -16.65 -2.60 -2.11
N TYR A 54 -15.60 -2.61 -1.29
CA TYR A 54 -15.02 -1.43 -0.65
C TYR A 54 -13.49 -1.46 -0.75
N LEU A 55 -12.90 -0.34 -1.15
CA LEU A 55 -11.46 -0.25 -1.43
C LEU A 55 -10.95 1.18 -1.21
N ALA A 56 -9.76 1.31 -0.64
CA ALA A 56 -9.00 2.55 -0.65
C ALA A 56 -7.52 2.27 -0.87
N VAL A 57 -6.80 3.30 -1.31
CA VAL A 57 -5.35 3.30 -1.44
C VAL A 57 -4.78 4.39 -0.55
N ALA A 58 -3.86 4.05 0.34
CA ALA A 58 -3.14 5.00 1.16
C ALA A 58 -1.79 5.36 0.52
N PHE A 59 -1.46 6.65 0.50
CA PHE A 59 -0.17 7.14 0.04
C PHE A 59 0.47 8.04 1.10
N ASP A 60 1.80 7.97 1.17
CA ASP A 60 2.58 8.95 1.90
C ASP A 60 2.55 10.29 1.17
N THR A 61 2.56 11.36 1.93
CA THR A 61 2.76 12.71 1.43
C THR A 61 4.24 13.11 1.49
N ARG A 62 4.58 14.19 0.80
CA ARG A 62 5.92 14.74 0.87
C ARG A 62 6.04 15.61 2.11
N GLY A 63 6.97 15.31 2.98
CA GLY A 63 7.24 16.15 4.14
C GLY A 63 7.52 15.35 5.41
N PRO A 64 7.88 16.03 6.48
CA PRO A 64 8.11 15.39 7.77
C PRO A 64 6.78 14.98 8.40
N VAL A 65 6.74 13.77 8.96
CA VAL A 65 5.62 13.26 9.75
C VAL A 65 5.91 13.40 11.24
N PHE A 66 4.94 13.14 12.11
CA PHE A 66 5.09 13.29 13.57
C PHE A 66 6.28 12.50 14.14
N ARG A 67 6.68 11.37 13.55
CA ARG A 67 7.85 10.57 13.98
C ARG A 67 9.17 11.33 13.88
N HIS A 68 9.32 12.26 12.93
CA HIS A 68 10.50 13.12 12.84
C HIS A 68 10.60 14.09 14.03
N ARG A 69 9.48 14.45 14.66
CA ARG A 69 9.49 15.26 15.89
C ARG A 69 9.87 14.46 17.12
N LEU A 70 9.64 13.14 17.11
CA LEU A 70 10.04 12.23 18.18
C LEU A 70 11.53 11.85 18.07
N TYR A 71 12.01 11.70 16.83
CA TYR A 71 13.37 11.26 16.54
C TYR A 71 13.82 11.85 15.20
N ASP A 72 14.74 12.80 15.22
CA ASP A 72 15.24 13.52 14.06
C ASP A 72 16.01 12.64 13.06
N GLN A 73 16.51 11.47 13.52
CA GLN A 73 17.17 10.48 12.68
C GLN A 73 16.19 9.45 12.04
N TYR A 74 14.88 9.57 12.31
CA TYR A 74 13.89 8.69 11.69
C TYR A 74 13.96 8.79 10.16
N LYS A 75 14.12 7.65 9.50
CA LYS A 75 14.26 7.54 8.02
C LYS A 75 15.39 8.39 7.40
N ALA A 76 16.33 8.92 8.19
CA ALA A 76 17.42 9.78 7.70
C ALA A 76 18.40 9.05 6.77
N ASN A 77 18.41 7.71 6.78
CA ASN A 77 19.24 6.87 5.93
C ASN A 77 18.57 6.50 4.59
N LEU A 78 17.31 6.88 4.37
CA LEU A 78 16.65 6.59 3.10
C LEU A 78 17.26 7.44 1.97
N PRO A 79 17.60 6.81 0.83
CA PRO A 79 18.02 7.55 -0.34
C PRO A 79 16.86 8.40 -0.88
N PRO A 80 17.16 9.52 -1.55
CA PRO A 80 16.15 10.29 -2.23
C PRO A 80 15.42 9.43 -3.28
N MET A 81 14.16 9.75 -3.54
CA MET A 81 13.38 9.07 -4.59
C MET A 81 14.10 9.21 -5.94
N PRO A 82 14.29 8.12 -6.68
CA PRO A 82 14.85 8.17 -8.03
C PRO A 82 14.04 9.09 -8.95
N GLU A 83 14.72 9.87 -9.79
CA GLU A 83 14.06 10.84 -10.68
C GLU A 83 13.10 10.15 -11.66
N ASP A 84 13.49 9.00 -12.19
CA ASP A 84 12.67 8.19 -13.09
C ASP A 84 11.46 7.53 -12.39
N LEU A 85 11.49 7.36 -11.05
CA LEU A 85 10.31 7.01 -10.28
C LEU A 85 9.43 8.24 -10.03
N ALA A 86 10.03 9.37 -9.69
CA ALA A 86 9.29 10.60 -9.37
C ALA A 86 8.36 11.05 -10.49
N VAL A 87 8.78 10.90 -11.76
CA VAL A 87 7.97 11.24 -12.92
C VAL A 87 6.80 10.27 -13.17
N GLN A 88 6.82 9.08 -12.57
CA GLN A 88 5.78 8.06 -12.68
C GLN A 88 4.66 8.23 -11.64
N ILE A 89 4.92 8.91 -10.51
CA ILE A 89 3.96 9.10 -9.42
C ILE A 89 2.63 9.74 -9.89
N PRO A 90 2.65 10.83 -10.69
CA PRO A 90 1.41 11.43 -11.19
C PRO A 90 0.54 10.45 -11.98
N TYR A 91 1.14 9.58 -12.78
CA TYR A 91 0.42 8.57 -13.58
C TYR A 91 -0.18 7.46 -12.71
N ILE A 92 0.50 7.06 -11.62
CA ILE A 92 -0.05 6.12 -10.64
C ILE A 92 -1.27 6.74 -9.96
N ARG A 93 -1.17 7.99 -9.51
CA ARG A 93 -2.29 8.71 -8.88
C ARG A 93 -3.46 8.90 -9.85
N GLU A 94 -3.15 9.26 -11.08
CA GLU A 94 -4.14 9.38 -12.14
C GLU A 94 -4.86 8.06 -12.41
N SER A 95 -4.14 6.93 -12.40
CA SER A 95 -4.74 5.61 -12.59
C SER A 95 -5.70 5.24 -11.45
N VAL A 96 -5.35 5.54 -10.19
CA VAL A 96 -6.22 5.33 -9.02
C VAL A 96 -7.47 6.21 -9.13
N ALA A 97 -7.29 7.48 -9.50
CA ALA A 97 -8.39 8.43 -9.69
C ALA A 97 -9.33 8.00 -10.84
N ALA A 98 -8.78 7.49 -11.95
CA ALA A 98 -9.57 6.98 -13.07
C ALA A 98 -10.34 5.69 -12.72
N HIS A 99 -9.84 4.87 -11.79
CA HIS A 99 -10.59 3.76 -11.21
C HIS A 99 -11.63 4.21 -10.17
N ARG A 100 -11.74 5.51 -9.87
CA ARG A 100 -12.62 6.11 -8.86
C ARG A 100 -12.47 5.48 -7.48
N ILE A 101 -11.25 5.08 -7.12
CA ILE A 101 -10.90 4.52 -5.83
C ILE A 101 -10.55 5.66 -4.87
N LEU A 102 -11.02 5.54 -3.63
CA LEU A 102 -10.69 6.51 -2.57
C LEU A 102 -9.19 6.51 -2.29
N VAL A 103 -8.61 7.70 -2.31
CA VAL A 103 -7.22 7.95 -1.89
C VAL A 103 -7.21 8.48 -0.47
N LEU A 104 -6.34 7.93 0.37
CA LEU A 104 -6.08 8.36 1.74
C LEU A 104 -4.70 8.99 1.78
N GLU A 105 -4.63 10.23 2.23
CA GLU A 105 -3.39 11.01 2.39
C GLU A 105 -3.54 12.01 3.53
N HIS A 106 -2.46 12.24 4.27
CA HIS A 106 -2.44 13.23 5.34
C HIS A 106 -1.00 13.73 5.57
N ASP A 107 -0.81 15.04 5.66
CA ASP A 107 0.53 15.66 5.70
C ASP A 107 1.38 15.30 6.93
N ASP A 108 0.79 14.87 8.02
CA ASP A 108 1.49 14.53 9.27
C ASP A 108 1.48 13.04 9.60
N GLN A 109 0.91 12.21 8.72
CA GLN A 109 0.76 10.76 8.91
C GLN A 109 1.37 10.00 7.73
N GLU A 110 1.86 8.81 8.02
CA GLU A 110 2.28 7.86 6.98
C GLU A 110 1.09 7.03 6.50
N ALA A 111 1.22 6.43 5.32
CA ALA A 111 0.20 5.54 4.76
C ALA A 111 -0.23 4.45 5.76
N ASP A 112 0.73 3.91 6.51
CA ASP A 112 0.51 2.87 7.54
C ASP A 112 -0.38 3.36 8.68
N ASP A 113 -0.23 4.63 9.11
CA ASP A 113 -1.06 5.24 10.14
C ASP A 113 -2.51 5.42 9.67
N LEU A 114 -2.68 5.80 8.40
CA LEU A 114 -4.00 5.92 7.78
C LEU A 114 -4.67 4.55 7.67
N ILE A 115 -3.93 3.53 7.23
CA ILE A 115 -4.40 2.14 7.16
C ILE A 115 -4.80 1.66 8.56
N ALA A 116 -3.97 1.89 9.58
CA ALA A 116 -4.26 1.51 10.96
C ALA A 116 -5.52 2.22 11.50
N SER A 117 -5.67 3.52 11.21
CA SER A 117 -6.82 4.31 11.67
C SER A 117 -8.12 3.87 11.01
N VAL A 118 -8.11 3.60 9.69
CA VAL A 118 -9.27 3.03 8.98
C VAL A 118 -9.59 1.65 9.51
N THR A 119 -8.57 0.80 9.68
CA THR A 119 -8.73 -0.56 10.20
C THR A 119 -9.42 -0.55 11.56
N ALA A 120 -8.92 0.22 12.52
CA ALA A 120 -9.51 0.33 13.86
C ALA A 120 -10.96 0.82 13.81
N ARG A 121 -11.25 1.82 12.96
CA ARG A 121 -12.59 2.37 12.81
C ARG A 121 -13.56 1.38 12.18
N MET A 122 -13.17 0.70 11.13
CA MET A 122 -14.06 -0.20 10.38
C MET A 122 -14.29 -1.52 11.10
N THR A 123 -13.29 -2.09 11.76
CA THR A 123 -13.49 -3.26 12.62
C THR A 123 -14.39 -2.94 13.81
N GLY A 124 -14.28 -1.74 14.40
CA GLY A 124 -15.20 -1.24 15.42
C GLY A 124 -16.65 -1.12 14.96
N GLN A 125 -16.89 -1.10 13.63
CA GLN A 125 -18.24 -1.10 13.01
C GLN A 125 -18.65 -2.51 12.54
N GLY A 126 -17.87 -3.55 12.84
CA GLY A 126 -18.17 -4.93 12.45
C GLY A 126 -17.79 -5.26 10.99
N CYS A 127 -16.88 -4.50 10.38
CA CYS A 127 -16.33 -4.83 9.06
C CYS A 127 -15.10 -5.74 9.19
N ARG A 128 -14.89 -6.61 8.23
CA ARG A 128 -13.58 -7.25 8.05
C ARG A 128 -12.68 -6.36 7.21
N VAL A 129 -11.38 -6.41 7.47
CA VAL A 129 -10.40 -5.60 6.74
C VAL A 129 -9.30 -6.52 6.17
N VAL A 130 -9.01 -6.35 4.89
CA VAL A 130 -7.88 -6.97 4.22
C VAL A 130 -6.87 -5.87 3.90
N VAL A 131 -5.77 -5.84 4.64
CA VAL A 131 -4.66 -4.94 4.37
C VAL A 131 -3.82 -5.53 3.24
N VAL A 132 -3.71 -4.80 2.15
CA VAL A 132 -2.97 -5.24 0.95
C VAL A 132 -1.58 -4.59 1.01
N SER A 133 -0.63 -5.29 1.61
CA SER A 133 0.77 -4.85 1.78
C SER A 133 1.70 -6.03 1.99
N GLY A 134 2.98 -5.82 1.76
CA GLY A 134 4.05 -6.74 2.15
C GLY A 134 4.86 -6.20 3.32
N ASP A 135 4.44 -5.10 3.93
CA ASP A 135 5.14 -4.50 5.05
C ASP A 135 4.89 -5.31 6.34
N LYS A 136 5.99 -5.54 7.08
CA LYS A 136 5.95 -6.29 8.34
C LYS A 136 5.31 -5.49 9.47
N ASP A 137 5.39 -4.16 9.41
CA ASP A 137 4.93 -3.30 10.49
C ASP A 137 3.40 -3.29 10.57
N LEU A 138 2.72 -3.47 9.43
CA LEU A 138 1.27 -3.65 9.35
C LEU A 138 0.77 -4.99 9.91
N LEU A 139 1.67 -5.96 10.19
CA LEU A 139 1.30 -7.20 10.89
C LEU A 139 0.80 -6.96 12.32
N GLN A 140 1.08 -5.78 12.91
CA GLN A 140 0.52 -5.36 14.20
C GLN A 140 -1.02 -5.26 14.17
N LEU A 141 -1.61 -5.07 12.98
CA LEU A 141 -3.05 -4.90 12.79
C LEU A 141 -3.80 -6.24 12.69
N VAL A 142 -3.09 -7.33 12.43
CA VAL A 142 -3.70 -8.65 12.20
C VAL A 142 -4.47 -9.10 13.43
N SER A 143 -5.70 -9.57 13.21
CA SER A 143 -6.62 -10.03 14.25
C SER A 143 -7.65 -10.97 13.63
N ALA A 144 -8.65 -11.39 14.42
CA ALA A 144 -9.76 -12.20 13.89
C ALA A 144 -10.53 -11.55 12.73
N ASP A 145 -10.58 -10.21 12.70
CA ASP A 145 -11.28 -9.43 11.67
C ASP A 145 -10.33 -8.75 10.65
N VAL A 146 -9.02 -8.91 10.81
CA VAL A 146 -8.01 -8.26 9.98
C VAL A 146 -7.00 -9.26 9.48
N THR A 147 -6.85 -9.35 8.16
CA THR A 147 -5.79 -10.12 7.52
C THR A 147 -4.91 -9.23 6.66
N LEU A 148 -3.65 -9.60 6.48
CA LEU A 148 -2.76 -8.97 5.52
C LEU A 148 -2.60 -9.90 4.32
N TRP A 149 -2.76 -9.36 3.12
CA TRP A 149 -2.53 -10.06 1.86
C TRP A 149 -1.42 -9.39 1.04
N ASP A 150 -0.40 -10.15 0.72
CA ASP A 150 0.67 -9.73 -0.20
C ASP A 150 0.48 -10.41 -1.56
N PRO A 151 -0.14 -9.74 -2.55
CA PRO A 151 -0.38 -10.30 -3.88
C PRO A 151 0.89 -10.60 -4.67
N MET A 152 2.01 -9.93 -4.38
CA MET A 152 3.27 -10.20 -5.10
C MET A 152 3.89 -11.54 -4.73
N ASN A 153 3.74 -11.96 -3.47
CA ASN A 153 4.23 -13.25 -2.98
C ASN A 153 3.13 -14.29 -2.80
N ASP A 154 1.90 -13.94 -3.17
CA ASP A 154 0.68 -14.75 -2.98
C ASP A 154 0.54 -15.27 -1.54
N ARG A 155 0.77 -14.38 -0.57
CA ARG A 155 0.79 -14.73 0.85
C ARG A 155 -0.32 -14.02 1.60
N VAL A 156 -1.07 -14.79 2.37
CA VAL A 156 -2.02 -14.29 3.38
C VAL A 156 -1.41 -14.48 4.76
N MET A 157 -1.46 -13.43 5.58
CA MET A 157 -1.02 -13.43 6.98
C MET A 157 -2.24 -13.18 7.87
N ASP A 158 -2.72 -14.24 8.49
CA ASP A 158 -3.67 -14.23 9.60
C ASP A 158 -2.92 -14.40 10.94
N GLU A 159 -3.63 -14.46 12.06
CA GLU A 159 -3.03 -14.63 13.40
C GLU A 159 -2.16 -15.89 13.49
N ALA A 160 -2.59 -16.98 12.84
CA ALA A 160 -1.85 -18.25 12.87
C ALA A 160 -0.54 -18.13 12.08
N ALA A 161 -0.59 -17.54 10.87
CA ALA A 161 0.58 -17.34 10.03
C ALA A 161 1.58 -16.34 10.64
N VAL A 162 1.09 -15.30 11.33
CA VAL A 162 1.96 -14.39 12.10
C VAL A 162 2.63 -15.13 13.25
N THR A 163 1.86 -15.90 14.00
CA THR A 163 2.39 -16.69 15.14
C THR A 163 3.39 -17.73 14.67
N GLU A 164 3.14 -18.42 13.58
CA GLU A 164 4.09 -19.37 12.99
C GLU A 164 5.41 -18.67 12.59
N LYS A 165 5.32 -17.50 11.96
CA LYS A 165 6.49 -16.76 11.46
C LYS A 165 7.35 -16.16 12.56
N TYR A 166 6.72 -15.56 13.58
CA TYR A 166 7.41 -14.80 14.63
C TYR A 166 7.52 -15.54 15.97
N GLY A 167 6.75 -16.63 16.16
CA GLY A 167 6.61 -17.31 17.45
C GLY A 167 5.88 -16.46 18.50
N LEU A 168 5.21 -15.40 18.06
CA LEU A 168 4.50 -14.42 18.89
C LEU A 168 3.16 -14.07 18.23
N PRO A 169 2.09 -13.84 19.01
CA PRO A 169 0.83 -13.33 18.44
C PRO A 169 1.00 -11.89 17.95
N PRO A 170 0.14 -11.42 17.00
CA PRO A 170 0.23 -10.06 16.43
C PRO A 170 0.32 -8.94 17.48
N GLY A 171 -0.45 -9.04 18.57
CA GLY A 171 -0.46 -8.03 19.64
C GLY A 171 0.87 -7.87 20.39
N GLN A 172 1.83 -8.76 20.20
CA GLN A 172 3.18 -8.67 20.79
C GLN A 172 4.23 -8.16 19.80
N LEU A 173 3.88 -7.96 18.52
CA LEU A 173 4.85 -7.54 17.51
C LEU A 173 5.34 -6.12 17.73
N LEU A 174 4.52 -5.24 18.28
CA LEU A 174 4.94 -3.87 18.63
C LEU A 174 6.15 -3.88 19.56
N ASP A 175 6.08 -4.61 20.65
CA ASP A 175 7.17 -4.70 21.64
C ASP A 175 8.36 -5.53 21.13
N TYR A 176 8.10 -6.51 20.28
CA TYR A 176 9.15 -7.24 19.56
C TYR A 176 9.95 -6.33 18.63
N PHE A 177 9.29 -5.52 17.80
CA PHE A 177 9.97 -4.57 16.91
C PHE A 177 10.65 -3.44 17.69
N ALA A 178 10.09 -3.00 18.80
CA ALA A 178 10.74 -2.05 19.70
C ALA A 178 12.11 -2.53 20.20
N LEU A 179 12.25 -3.83 20.47
CA LEU A 179 13.52 -4.42 20.90
C LEU A 179 14.49 -4.65 19.73
N THR A 180 13.98 -5.17 18.60
CA THR A 180 14.84 -5.48 17.44
C THR A 180 15.27 -4.25 16.66
N GLY A 181 14.49 -3.18 16.72
CA GLY A 181 14.64 -2.02 15.85
C GLY A 181 14.30 -2.30 14.40
N ASP A 182 14.47 -1.29 13.57
CA ASP A 182 14.37 -1.36 12.13
C ASP A 182 15.44 -0.52 11.44
N SER A 183 16.33 -1.21 10.73
CA SER A 183 17.40 -0.52 9.99
C SER A 183 16.88 0.24 8.76
N SER A 184 15.75 -0.16 8.18
CA SER A 184 15.14 0.52 7.03
C SER A 184 14.67 1.92 7.44
N ASP A 185 14.00 2.01 8.58
CA ASP A 185 13.45 3.25 9.11
C ASP A 185 14.39 3.95 10.11
N ASN A 186 15.61 3.42 10.25
CA ASN A 186 16.59 3.92 11.19
C ASN A 186 16.10 3.93 12.66
N ILE A 187 15.32 2.91 13.03
CA ILE A 187 14.83 2.72 14.41
C ILE A 187 15.85 1.88 15.17
N PRO A 188 16.42 2.42 16.28
CA PRO A 188 17.62 1.85 16.88
C PRO A 188 17.42 0.49 17.55
N GLY A 189 16.25 0.20 18.10
CA GLY A 189 16.03 -0.99 18.93
C GLY A 189 16.93 -1.02 20.16
N VAL A 190 17.23 -2.21 20.68
CA VAL A 190 18.18 -2.42 21.76
C VAL A 190 19.38 -3.20 21.23
N PRO A 191 20.56 -2.57 21.08
CA PRO A 191 21.77 -3.23 20.61
C PRO A 191 22.07 -4.51 21.39
N GLY A 192 22.34 -5.61 20.65
CA GLY A 192 22.58 -6.93 21.23
C GLY A 192 21.32 -7.77 21.51
N ILE A 193 20.14 -7.22 21.27
CA ILE A 193 18.88 -7.97 21.28
C ILE A 193 18.41 -8.17 19.84
N GLY A 194 18.79 -9.28 19.24
CA GLY A 194 18.32 -9.67 17.91
C GLY A 194 17.00 -10.46 17.95
N PRO A 195 16.48 -10.85 16.79
CA PRO A 195 15.15 -11.48 16.64
C PRO A 195 14.85 -12.62 17.61
N LYS A 196 15.78 -13.59 17.75
CA LYS A 196 15.58 -14.74 18.64
C LYS A 196 15.51 -14.34 20.12
N SER A 197 16.31 -13.35 20.53
CA SER A 197 16.31 -12.87 21.92
C SER A 197 15.06 -12.06 22.20
N ALA A 198 14.65 -11.19 21.29
CA ALA A 198 13.41 -10.41 21.41
C ALA A 198 12.18 -11.33 21.47
N GLN A 199 12.09 -12.32 20.55
CA GLN A 199 11.03 -13.34 20.58
C GLN A 199 10.91 -14.03 21.93
N LYS A 200 12.05 -14.51 22.47
CA LYS A 200 12.07 -15.16 23.77
C LYS A 200 11.61 -14.23 24.89
N LEU A 201 12.18 -13.01 24.96
CA LEU A 201 11.89 -12.03 26.01
C LEU A 201 10.42 -11.59 25.99
N ILE A 202 9.90 -11.28 24.82
CA ILE A 202 8.49 -10.86 24.69
C ILE A 202 7.53 -12.04 24.88
N GLY A 203 7.89 -13.24 24.42
CA GLY A 203 7.09 -14.44 24.66
C GLY A 203 6.96 -14.80 26.15
N GLU A 204 8.03 -14.58 26.94
CA GLU A 204 8.03 -14.85 28.38
C GLU A 204 7.37 -13.73 29.21
N HIS A 205 7.52 -12.47 28.79
CA HIS A 205 7.07 -11.30 29.58
C HIS A 205 5.88 -10.56 28.99
N HIS A 206 5.50 -10.86 27.74
CA HIS A 206 4.36 -10.35 26.98
C HIS A 206 4.46 -8.87 26.57
N THR A 207 4.94 -7.98 27.45
CA THR A 207 5.07 -6.55 27.17
C THR A 207 6.44 -6.01 27.61
N LEU A 208 6.85 -4.87 27.04
CA LEU A 208 8.07 -4.17 27.49
C LEU A 208 8.00 -3.81 28.96
N GLU A 209 6.85 -3.36 29.46
CA GLU A 209 6.68 -2.98 30.85
C GLU A 209 6.99 -4.16 31.79
N ASN A 210 6.39 -5.33 31.52
CA ASN A 210 6.62 -6.53 32.31
C ASN A 210 8.08 -7.02 32.21
N LEU A 211 8.65 -6.94 31.00
CA LEU A 211 10.05 -7.27 30.77
C LEU A 211 10.97 -6.39 31.63
N TYR A 212 10.76 -5.06 31.64
CA TYR A 212 11.57 -4.13 32.45
C TYR A 212 11.36 -4.27 33.95
N GLN A 213 10.19 -4.72 34.39
CA GLN A 213 9.95 -5.08 35.78
C GLN A 213 10.74 -6.34 36.20
N ALA A 214 10.81 -7.34 35.33
CA ALA A 214 11.50 -8.59 35.60
C ALA A 214 13.03 -8.52 35.40
N ALA A 215 13.52 -7.69 34.49
CA ALA A 215 14.92 -7.64 34.07
C ALA A 215 15.95 -7.46 35.18
N PRO A 216 15.71 -6.68 36.27
CA PRO A 216 16.64 -6.58 37.39
C PRO A 216 16.92 -7.92 38.10
N GLY A 217 15.91 -8.79 38.14
CA GLY A 217 16.02 -10.13 38.76
C GLY A 217 16.56 -11.22 37.85
N MET A 218 16.74 -10.94 36.55
CA MET A 218 17.23 -11.91 35.56
C MET A 218 18.76 -12.07 35.65
N LYS A 219 19.27 -13.20 35.09
CA LYS A 219 20.71 -13.39 34.95
C LYS A 219 21.31 -12.26 34.13
N GLN A 220 22.23 -11.50 34.73
CA GLN A 220 22.83 -10.29 34.17
C GLN A 220 23.82 -10.59 33.03
N SER A 221 23.28 -11.07 31.89
CA SER A 221 24.02 -11.20 30.64
C SER A 221 24.33 -9.80 30.04
N LYS A 222 25.22 -9.74 29.04
CA LYS A 222 25.48 -8.50 28.32
C LYS A 222 24.19 -7.90 27.74
N ALA A 223 23.31 -8.71 27.15
CA ALA A 223 22.05 -8.27 26.58
C ALA A 223 21.09 -7.69 27.63
N ILE A 224 20.98 -8.33 28.82
CA ILE A 224 20.10 -7.84 29.88
C ILE A 224 20.64 -6.54 30.48
N ARG A 225 21.95 -6.38 30.62
CA ARG A 225 22.54 -5.10 31.04
C ARG A 225 22.25 -3.98 30.01
N GLN A 226 22.47 -4.25 28.73
CA GLN A 226 22.14 -3.29 27.67
C GLN A 226 20.64 -2.95 27.64
N LEU A 227 19.77 -3.94 27.84
CA LEU A 227 18.32 -3.71 27.95
C LEU A 227 18.04 -2.70 29.09
N LEU A 228 18.62 -2.90 30.28
CA LEU A 228 18.42 -2.03 31.44
C LEU A 228 19.00 -0.63 31.21
N ASP A 229 20.21 -0.55 30.62
CA ASP A 229 20.92 0.71 30.36
C ASP A 229 20.20 1.54 29.27
N LEU A 230 19.57 0.90 28.30
CA LEU A 230 18.94 1.54 27.14
C LEU A 230 17.41 1.53 27.22
N ARG A 231 16.86 1.60 28.42
CA ARG A 231 15.40 1.57 28.62
C ARG A 231 14.67 2.65 27.82
N GLU A 232 15.12 3.88 27.87
CA GLU A 232 14.50 5.00 27.16
C GLU A 232 14.52 4.78 25.63
N GLN A 233 15.64 4.25 25.11
CA GLN A 233 15.76 3.94 23.69
C GLN A 233 14.80 2.84 23.24
N ALA A 234 14.55 1.81 24.06
CA ALA A 234 13.56 0.76 23.75
C ALA A 234 12.14 1.35 23.67
N PHE A 235 11.78 2.23 24.60
CA PHE A 235 10.47 2.88 24.59
C PHE A 235 10.35 3.90 23.44
N LEU A 236 11.39 4.64 23.13
CA LEU A 236 11.44 5.48 21.93
C LEU A 236 11.24 4.65 20.66
N SER A 237 11.97 3.52 20.53
CA SER A 237 11.80 2.61 19.39
C SER A 237 10.37 2.08 19.29
N ARG A 238 9.74 1.77 20.41
CA ARG A 238 8.32 1.37 20.43
C ARG A 238 7.41 2.48 19.93
N ASP A 239 7.62 3.72 20.36
CA ASP A 239 6.79 4.83 19.94
C ASP A 239 6.98 5.18 18.45
N LEU A 240 8.17 4.92 17.89
CA LEU A 240 8.45 5.07 16.46
C LEU A 240 7.79 3.96 15.62
N VAL A 241 7.77 2.71 16.11
CA VAL A 241 7.13 1.57 15.42
C VAL A 241 5.61 1.58 15.57
N ARG A 242 5.10 2.22 16.63
CA ARG A 242 3.66 2.26 16.92
C ARG A 242 2.88 2.93 15.80
N LEU A 243 1.88 2.24 15.29
CA LEU A 243 0.93 2.79 14.33
C LEU A 243 -0.08 3.71 15.04
N ASN A 244 -0.41 4.82 14.40
CA ASN A 244 -1.45 5.72 14.87
C ASN A 244 -2.83 5.20 14.44
N HIS A 245 -3.70 4.90 15.40
CA HIS A 245 -5.07 4.43 15.15
C HIS A 245 -6.11 5.55 15.20
N ALA A 246 -5.69 6.81 15.35
CA ALA A 246 -6.56 7.95 15.59
C ALA A 246 -6.39 9.08 14.54
N ALA A 247 -5.72 8.81 13.42
CA ALA A 247 -5.65 9.76 12.32
C ALA A 247 -7.05 10.06 11.75
N GLU A 248 -7.23 11.24 11.21
CA GLU A 248 -8.49 11.63 10.58
C GLU A 248 -8.69 10.86 9.27
N VAL A 249 -9.74 10.02 9.24
CA VAL A 249 -10.10 9.20 8.09
C VAL A 249 -11.62 9.16 7.92
N PRO A 250 -12.15 8.91 6.71
CA PRO A 250 -13.59 8.79 6.50
C PRO A 250 -14.25 7.78 7.44
N ALA A 251 -15.34 8.17 8.08
CA ALA A 251 -15.99 7.38 9.12
C ALA A 251 -16.95 6.33 8.57
N GLU A 252 -17.49 6.55 7.39
CA GLU A 252 -18.58 5.78 6.80
C GLU A 252 -18.05 4.81 5.76
N ILE A 253 -18.40 3.53 5.86
CA ILE A 253 -17.95 2.48 4.92
C ILE A 253 -18.33 2.83 3.47
N GLU A 254 -19.44 3.51 3.25
CA GLU A 254 -19.90 3.90 1.91
C GLU A 254 -18.94 4.84 1.17
N ARG A 255 -18.08 5.56 1.89
CA ARG A 255 -17.01 6.38 1.29
C ARG A 255 -15.95 5.54 0.56
N TYR A 256 -15.82 4.28 0.93
CA TYR A 256 -14.86 3.32 0.38
C TYR A 256 -15.46 2.46 -0.74
N ARG A 257 -16.74 2.67 -1.09
CA ARG A 257 -17.43 1.88 -2.10
C ARG A 257 -16.74 1.99 -3.44
N VAL A 258 -16.40 0.83 -4.03
CA VAL A 258 -15.86 0.74 -5.38
C VAL A 258 -16.91 1.19 -6.39
N GLN A 259 -16.51 2.07 -7.29
CA GLN A 259 -17.36 2.63 -8.34
C GLN A 259 -16.91 2.13 -9.71
N GLU A 260 -17.79 2.23 -10.70
CA GLU A 260 -17.43 1.97 -12.10
C GLU A 260 -16.29 2.91 -12.53
N PRO A 261 -15.22 2.38 -13.13
CA PRO A 261 -14.08 3.19 -13.54
C PRO A 261 -14.44 4.14 -14.69
N ASP A 262 -13.72 5.23 -14.78
CA ASP A 262 -13.78 6.15 -15.90
C ASP A 262 -13.00 5.58 -17.10
N ILE A 263 -13.72 4.88 -17.96
CA ILE A 263 -13.15 4.13 -19.11
C ILE A 263 -12.42 5.04 -20.10
N ASP A 264 -12.95 6.24 -20.35
CA ASP A 264 -12.34 7.17 -21.33
C ASP A 264 -11.03 7.74 -20.79
N ARG A 265 -11.01 8.04 -19.49
CA ARG A 265 -9.82 8.50 -18.78
C ARG A 265 -8.73 7.40 -18.73
N LEU A 266 -9.12 6.17 -18.41
CA LEU A 266 -8.21 5.01 -18.45
C LEU A 266 -7.67 4.76 -19.87
N ARG A 267 -8.53 4.87 -20.87
CA ARG A 267 -8.11 4.71 -22.27
C ARG A 267 -7.06 5.75 -22.67
N THR A 268 -7.29 7.00 -22.30
CA THR A 268 -6.35 8.09 -22.56
C THR A 268 -5.01 7.82 -21.88
N LEU A 269 -5.05 7.48 -20.59
CA LEU A 269 -3.87 7.16 -19.80
C LEU A 269 -3.08 5.97 -20.37
N TYR A 270 -3.75 4.85 -20.68
CA TYR A 270 -3.09 3.66 -21.21
C TYR A 270 -2.53 3.88 -22.62
N THR A 271 -3.17 4.77 -23.42
CA THR A 271 -2.66 5.15 -24.73
C THR A 271 -1.38 5.98 -24.59
N GLU A 272 -1.37 6.98 -23.68
CA GLU A 272 -0.20 7.83 -23.42
C GLU A 272 0.99 7.02 -22.92
N LEU A 273 0.73 6.03 -22.04
CA LEU A 273 1.75 5.14 -21.47
C LEU A 273 2.13 3.95 -22.37
N GLU A 274 1.49 3.83 -23.55
CA GLU A 274 1.71 2.73 -24.52
C GLU A 274 1.42 1.33 -23.91
N PHE A 275 0.47 1.25 -22.99
CA PHE A 275 0.05 -0.01 -22.36
C PHE A 275 -0.95 -0.78 -23.22
N HIS A 276 -0.50 -1.26 -24.39
CA HIS A 276 -1.34 -1.90 -25.38
C HIS A 276 -2.05 -3.18 -24.88
N SER A 277 -1.46 -3.92 -23.95
CA SER A 277 -2.09 -5.09 -23.36
C SER A 277 -3.28 -4.68 -22.48
N LEU A 278 -3.14 -3.64 -21.66
CA LEU A 278 -4.19 -3.16 -20.78
C LEU A 278 -5.37 -2.57 -21.58
N LEU A 279 -5.07 -1.88 -22.68
CA LEU A 279 -6.12 -1.37 -23.60
C LEU A 279 -7.01 -2.48 -24.17
N LYS A 280 -6.45 -3.67 -24.40
CA LYS A 280 -7.20 -4.82 -24.97
C LYS A 280 -7.92 -5.65 -23.92
N GLU A 281 -7.31 -5.79 -22.74
CA GLU A 281 -7.79 -6.71 -21.70
C GLU A 281 -8.82 -6.09 -20.77
N ASP A 282 -8.66 -4.80 -20.42
CA ASP A 282 -9.45 -4.16 -19.39
C ASP A 282 -10.55 -3.26 -19.92
N LEU A 283 -10.38 -2.76 -21.13
CA LEU A 283 -11.30 -1.76 -21.64
C LEU A 283 -12.17 -2.33 -22.75
N PRO A 284 -13.49 -2.04 -22.73
CA PRO A 284 -14.35 -2.39 -23.83
C PRO A 284 -13.84 -1.74 -25.14
N ALA A 285 -14.06 -2.42 -26.25
CA ALA A 285 -13.73 -1.83 -27.55
C ALA A 285 -14.37 -0.43 -27.67
N PRO A 286 -13.68 0.53 -28.30
CA PRO A 286 -14.26 1.85 -28.51
C PRO A 286 -15.62 1.72 -29.18
N ARG A 287 -16.63 2.34 -28.60
CA ARG A 287 -17.93 2.43 -29.27
C ARG A 287 -17.75 3.33 -30.50
N ILE A 288 -17.75 2.71 -31.66
CA ILE A 288 -17.79 3.46 -32.92
C ILE A 288 -19.22 3.96 -33.07
N ASP A 289 -19.41 5.28 -33.05
CA ASP A 289 -20.71 5.86 -33.38
C ASP A 289 -20.97 5.64 -34.87
N THR A 290 -21.78 4.64 -35.15
CA THR A 290 -22.19 4.30 -36.52
C THR A 290 -23.38 5.13 -37.00
N SER A 291 -23.96 6.00 -36.16
CA SER A 291 -25.13 6.82 -36.53
C SER A 291 -24.88 7.73 -37.72
N ARG A 292 -23.62 8.07 -37.96
CA ARG A 292 -23.18 8.89 -39.10
C ARG A 292 -22.57 8.08 -40.24
N PHE A 293 -22.57 6.75 -40.15
CA PHE A 293 -22.06 5.91 -41.21
C PHE A 293 -23.12 5.80 -42.31
N HIS A 294 -22.72 6.08 -43.53
CA HIS A 294 -23.55 5.88 -44.69
C HIS A 294 -22.98 4.73 -45.50
N LEU A 295 -23.79 3.69 -45.69
CA LEU A 295 -23.41 2.59 -46.54
C LEU A 295 -23.58 3.01 -48.00
N VAL A 296 -22.50 2.98 -48.77
CA VAL A 296 -22.51 3.22 -50.20
C VAL A 296 -22.60 1.84 -50.90
N HIS A 297 -23.71 1.57 -51.58
CA HIS A 297 -23.96 0.27 -52.18
C HIS A 297 -24.30 0.36 -53.69
N ASP A 298 -24.19 1.56 -54.29
CA ASP A 298 -24.37 1.78 -55.71
C ASP A 298 -23.32 2.74 -56.27
N THR A 299 -23.16 2.74 -57.60
CA THR A 299 -22.20 3.59 -58.30
C THR A 299 -22.51 5.07 -58.14
N ALA A 300 -23.78 5.45 -58.13
CA ALA A 300 -24.18 6.84 -57.91
C ALA A 300 -23.84 7.37 -56.52
N GLY A 301 -23.86 6.49 -55.49
CA GLY A 301 -23.39 6.80 -54.13
C GLY A 301 -21.87 6.98 -54.06
N LEU A 302 -21.14 6.14 -54.84
CA LEU A 302 -19.67 6.25 -54.93
C LEU A 302 -19.24 7.54 -55.58
N ASP A 303 -19.90 7.96 -56.66
CA ASP A 303 -19.64 9.20 -57.36
C ASP A 303 -19.88 10.41 -56.44
N ARG A 304 -20.98 10.44 -55.71
CA ARG A 304 -21.26 11.49 -54.70
C ARG A 304 -20.22 11.52 -53.58
N LEU A 305 -19.71 10.36 -53.15
CA LEU A 305 -18.65 10.31 -52.15
C LEU A 305 -17.33 10.86 -52.69
N ALA A 306 -16.99 10.52 -53.97
CA ALA A 306 -15.80 11.00 -54.63
C ALA A 306 -15.84 12.54 -54.81
N GLU A 307 -16.98 13.11 -55.21
CA GLU A 307 -17.17 14.57 -55.33
C GLU A 307 -17.00 15.27 -53.96
N ARG A 308 -17.53 14.67 -52.88
CA ARG A 308 -17.38 15.24 -51.53
C ARG A 308 -15.94 15.17 -51.02
N LEU A 309 -15.20 14.10 -51.31
CA LEU A 309 -13.79 13.97 -50.92
C LEU A 309 -12.89 14.87 -51.74
N ALA A 310 -13.19 15.13 -53.01
CA ALA A 310 -12.44 16.05 -53.86
C ALA A 310 -12.55 17.54 -53.46
N GLY A 311 -13.53 17.88 -52.60
CA GLY A 311 -13.73 19.21 -52.04
C GLY A 311 -13.22 19.41 -50.61
N ILE A 312 -12.44 18.44 -50.07
CA ILE A 312 -11.81 18.52 -48.76
C ILE A 312 -10.31 18.78 -49.01
N ASP A 313 -9.89 20.04 -48.86
CA ASP A 313 -8.46 20.43 -48.78
C ASP A 313 -7.84 20.10 -47.45
#